data_f5cf57a234a7c8ac11a07ae774f8bead
#
_entry.id   f5cf57a234a7c8ac11a07ae774f8bead
#
_cell.length_a   1.000
_cell.length_b   1.000
_cell.length_c   1.000
_cell.angle_alpha   90.00
_cell.angle_beta   90.00
_cell.angle_gamma   90.00
#
_symmetry.space_group_name_H-M   'P 1'
#
loop_
_entity.id
_entity.type
_entity.pdbx_description
1 polymer ?
#
loop_
_entity_poly.entity_id
_entity_poly.type
_entity_poly.pdbx_seq_one_letter_code
_entity_poly.pdbx_strand_id
1 'polypeptide(L)'
;MSGKTPATSGPASGPVIRPVAHRAMATMFEIFIAQTDQAAARGAAEAAFVEIDRLERLLSRFMPYSDISRINAAELGKPVVVEVESAECLQAARRMWERTDGAFDVTAGSPPRGSPPRGSPPRGRGEKAAAGMNRIAIDADTMSVSRLDAGVRIDLGGIGKGYALDRAADLLGEWGVRNALLHGGTSTVRAIGHRPGRDGWQADLRSPSDDQAALGAVMLRDCSFSGSSTALSRHIIDPRTGKPVDAGRAAWAIAPDATTADALTTALCVMDDDEIKRFAKANPKLSFVIGRRVQGRWRLEAIGPKVLREEGSR
;
A
#
# COMPACT_ATOMS: atom_id res chain seq x y z
N MET A 1 -12.10 -60.16 -31.57
CA MET A 1 -11.37 -58.91 -31.76
C MET A 1 -12.08 -57.84 -30.92
N SER A 2 -11.59 -57.59 -29.72
CA SER A 2 -12.20 -56.64 -28.77
C SER A 2 -11.39 -55.34 -28.78
N GLY A 3 -11.98 -54.29 -29.40
CA GLY A 3 -11.38 -52.96 -29.48
C GLY A 3 -11.51 -52.22 -28.16
N LYS A 4 -10.40 -51.99 -27.47
CA LYS A 4 -10.31 -51.04 -26.35
C LYS A 4 -10.27 -49.62 -26.91
N THR A 5 -11.34 -48.86 -26.65
CA THR A 5 -11.35 -47.40 -26.85
C THR A 5 -10.43 -46.74 -25.84
N PRO A 6 -9.49 -45.85 -26.22
CA PRO A 6 -8.68 -45.12 -25.25
C PRO A 6 -9.57 -44.09 -24.53
N ALA A 7 -9.50 -44.10 -23.21
CA ALA A 7 -10.14 -43.07 -22.37
C ALA A 7 -9.49 -41.71 -22.69
N THR A 8 -10.28 -40.79 -23.24
CA THR A 8 -9.92 -39.38 -23.38
C THR A 8 -9.85 -38.78 -21.98
N SER A 9 -8.62 -38.55 -21.49
CA SER A 9 -8.36 -37.72 -20.34
C SER A 9 -8.83 -36.30 -20.66
N GLY A 10 -9.94 -35.89 -20.08
CA GLY A 10 -10.38 -34.49 -20.13
C GLY A 10 -9.31 -33.56 -19.56
N PRO A 11 -9.31 -32.29 -19.96
CA PRO A 11 -8.31 -31.34 -19.48
C PRO A 11 -8.37 -31.29 -17.94
N ALA A 12 -7.26 -31.56 -17.29
CA ALA A 12 -7.14 -31.42 -15.84
C ALA A 12 -7.54 -29.99 -15.47
N SER A 13 -8.69 -29.82 -14.84
CA SER A 13 -9.12 -28.52 -14.32
C SER A 13 -8.09 -28.10 -13.28
N GLY A 14 -7.38 -27.01 -13.55
CA GLY A 14 -6.41 -26.43 -12.62
C GLY A 14 -7.09 -26.11 -11.27
N PRO A 15 -6.30 -25.88 -10.20
CA PRO A 15 -6.84 -25.63 -8.88
C PRO A 15 -7.85 -24.49 -8.90
N VAL A 16 -9.03 -24.70 -8.32
CA VAL A 16 -10.04 -23.67 -8.15
C VAL A 16 -9.54 -22.68 -7.10
N ILE A 17 -9.24 -21.45 -7.52
CA ILE A 17 -8.78 -20.39 -6.63
C ILE A 17 -9.98 -19.59 -6.16
N ARG A 18 -10.30 -19.66 -4.88
CA ARG A 18 -11.36 -18.88 -4.25
C ARG A 18 -10.73 -17.90 -3.26
N PRO A 19 -11.17 -16.63 -3.22
CA PRO A 19 -10.72 -15.70 -2.20
C PRO A 19 -11.26 -16.08 -0.83
N VAL A 20 -10.45 -15.88 0.18
CA VAL A 20 -10.88 -15.72 1.56
C VAL A 20 -10.83 -14.23 1.86
N ALA A 21 -11.89 -13.66 2.43
CA ALA A 21 -12.01 -12.24 2.66
C ALA A 21 -12.14 -11.93 4.16
N HIS A 22 -11.56 -10.81 4.59
CA HIS A 22 -11.56 -10.35 5.97
C HIS A 22 -11.56 -8.82 6.03
N ARG A 23 -12.29 -8.25 6.99
CA ARG A 23 -12.36 -6.80 7.17
C ARG A 23 -11.37 -6.33 8.24
N ALA A 24 -10.38 -5.54 7.84
CA ALA A 24 -9.40 -4.91 8.72
C ALA A 24 -8.98 -3.55 8.15
N MET A 25 -8.36 -2.70 8.97
CA MET A 25 -7.81 -1.39 8.55
C MET A 25 -8.79 -0.54 7.73
N ALA A 26 -10.08 -0.58 8.14
CA ALA A 26 -11.20 0.11 7.48
C ALA A 26 -11.43 -0.28 6.00
N THR A 27 -10.94 -1.44 5.56
CA THR A 27 -11.12 -1.96 4.20
C THR A 27 -11.37 -3.48 4.19
N MET A 28 -11.52 -4.07 3.01
CA MET A 28 -11.62 -5.51 2.82
C MET A 28 -10.26 -6.04 2.36
N PHE A 29 -9.71 -7.01 3.07
CA PHE A 29 -8.57 -7.80 2.61
C PHE A 29 -9.08 -9.07 1.96
N GLU A 30 -8.44 -9.49 0.87
CA GLU A 30 -8.77 -10.73 0.16
C GLU A 30 -7.48 -11.47 -0.16
N ILE A 31 -7.47 -12.78 0.12
CA ILE A 31 -6.30 -13.65 -0.13
C ILE A 31 -6.75 -14.78 -1.06
N PHE A 32 -6.09 -14.87 -2.20
CA PHE A 32 -6.25 -15.92 -3.22
C PHE A 32 -5.03 -16.84 -3.14
N ILE A 33 -5.21 -18.09 -2.76
CA ILE A 33 -4.12 -19.08 -2.68
C ILE A 33 -4.34 -20.15 -3.75
N ALA A 34 -3.34 -20.33 -4.61
CA ALA A 34 -3.35 -21.36 -5.64
C ALA A 34 -2.75 -22.66 -5.13
N GLN A 35 -3.52 -23.41 -4.35
CA GLN A 35 -3.12 -24.69 -3.75
C GLN A 35 -4.23 -25.72 -3.91
N THR A 36 -3.84 -27.02 -4.02
CA THR A 36 -4.80 -28.11 -4.19
C THR A 36 -5.53 -28.44 -2.90
N ASP A 37 -4.85 -28.39 -1.76
CA ASP A 37 -5.47 -28.55 -0.44
C ASP A 37 -6.15 -27.24 -0.02
N GLN A 38 -7.46 -27.22 -0.19
CA GLN A 38 -8.29 -26.03 0.12
C GLN A 38 -8.41 -25.79 1.64
N ALA A 39 -8.32 -26.83 2.47
CA ALA A 39 -8.38 -26.66 3.92
C ALA A 39 -7.08 -26.01 4.44
N ALA A 40 -5.93 -26.47 3.97
CA ALA A 40 -4.64 -25.86 4.28
C ALA A 40 -4.55 -24.42 3.75
N ALA A 41 -5.03 -24.16 2.51
CA ALA A 41 -5.07 -22.83 1.95
C ALA A 41 -5.91 -21.85 2.80
N ARG A 42 -7.07 -22.32 3.26
CA ARG A 42 -7.95 -21.52 4.13
C ARG A 42 -7.30 -21.26 5.49
N GLY A 43 -6.70 -22.28 6.13
CA GLY A 43 -6.00 -22.12 7.41
C GLY A 43 -4.84 -21.10 7.31
N ALA A 44 -4.06 -21.15 6.23
CA ALA A 44 -2.99 -20.17 5.97
C ALA A 44 -3.54 -18.75 5.80
N ALA A 45 -4.64 -18.58 5.06
CA ALA A 45 -5.29 -17.28 4.90
C ALA A 45 -5.85 -16.73 6.23
N GLU A 46 -6.49 -17.58 7.04
CA GLU A 46 -6.99 -17.21 8.37
C GLU A 46 -5.86 -16.78 9.31
N ALA A 47 -4.71 -17.49 9.31
CA ALA A 47 -3.52 -17.10 10.07
C ALA A 47 -2.98 -15.71 9.61
N ALA A 48 -2.93 -15.47 8.30
CA ALA A 48 -2.54 -14.17 7.75
C ALA A 48 -3.49 -13.04 8.17
N PHE A 49 -4.79 -13.29 8.25
CA PHE A 49 -5.76 -12.30 8.75
C PHE A 49 -5.61 -11.99 10.23
N VAL A 50 -5.28 -12.98 11.06
CA VAL A 50 -4.96 -12.76 12.48
C VAL A 50 -3.76 -11.83 12.62
N GLU A 51 -2.74 -11.97 11.77
CA GLU A 51 -1.58 -11.08 11.76
C GLU A 51 -1.98 -9.66 11.30
N ILE A 52 -2.80 -9.52 10.27
CA ILE A 52 -3.32 -8.22 9.81
C ILE A 52 -4.09 -7.52 10.92
N ASP A 53 -4.94 -8.23 11.67
CA ASP A 53 -5.68 -7.68 12.82
C ASP A 53 -4.73 -7.26 13.95
N ARG A 54 -3.66 -8.03 14.19
CA ARG A 54 -2.63 -7.67 15.17
C ARG A 54 -1.94 -6.38 14.77
N LEU A 55 -1.57 -6.24 13.50
CA LEU A 55 -0.94 -5.04 12.97
C LEU A 55 -1.89 -3.83 12.99
N GLU A 56 -3.18 -4.00 12.71
CA GLU A 56 -4.15 -2.91 12.87
C GLU A 56 -4.16 -2.37 14.30
N ARG A 57 -4.13 -3.26 15.31
CA ARG A 57 -4.07 -2.84 16.73
C ARG A 57 -2.82 -2.05 17.08
N LEU A 58 -1.69 -2.32 16.42
CA LEU A 58 -0.43 -1.61 16.64
C LEU A 58 -0.35 -0.27 15.88
N LEU A 59 -0.78 -0.28 14.61
CA LEU A 59 -0.50 0.80 13.66
C LEU A 59 -1.63 1.82 13.51
N SER A 60 -2.83 1.54 14.02
CA SER A 60 -4.00 2.41 13.85
C SER A 60 -3.93 3.65 14.74
N ARG A 61 -3.94 4.83 14.14
CA ARG A 61 -4.08 6.10 14.88
C ARG A 61 -5.47 6.31 15.53
N PHE A 62 -6.42 5.43 15.23
CA PHE A 62 -7.80 5.51 15.76
C PHE A 62 -8.04 4.61 16.96
N MET A 63 -7.16 3.63 17.20
CA MET A 63 -7.24 2.75 18.36
C MET A 63 -6.46 3.36 19.54
N PRO A 64 -7.10 3.63 20.70
CA PRO A 64 -6.49 4.42 21.80
C PRO A 64 -5.19 3.84 22.35
N TYR A 65 -5.05 2.52 22.33
CA TYR A 65 -3.91 1.80 22.90
C TYR A 65 -2.87 1.34 21.86
N SER A 66 -3.05 1.71 20.60
CA SER A 66 -2.05 1.41 19.57
C SER A 66 -0.77 2.17 19.85
N ASP A 67 0.35 1.66 19.32
CA ASP A 67 1.64 2.35 19.43
C ASP A 67 1.58 3.73 18.81
N ILE A 68 0.96 3.86 17.66
CA ILE A 68 0.83 5.15 16.97
C ILE A 68 0.00 6.15 17.80
N SER A 69 -1.10 5.71 18.42
CA SER A 69 -1.89 6.59 19.29
C SER A 69 -1.13 6.96 20.56
N ARG A 70 -0.39 6.02 21.15
CA ARG A 70 0.47 6.26 22.33
C ARG A 70 1.56 7.28 22.04
N ILE A 71 2.27 7.14 20.89
CA ILE A 71 3.26 8.11 20.42
C ILE A 71 2.60 9.48 20.21
N ASN A 72 1.44 9.52 19.54
CA ASN A 72 0.72 10.75 19.27
C ASN A 72 0.21 11.47 20.54
N ALA A 73 -0.07 10.74 21.61
CA ALA A 73 -0.53 11.27 22.90
C ALA A 73 0.61 11.59 23.89
N ALA A 74 1.79 11.04 23.68
CA ALA A 74 2.91 11.22 24.60
C ALA A 74 3.35 12.68 24.71
N GLU A 75 3.92 13.05 25.86
CA GLU A 75 4.59 14.32 26.07
C GLU A 75 5.74 14.50 25.08
N LEU A 76 6.03 15.75 24.75
CA LEU A 76 7.11 16.09 23.83
C LEU A 76 8.46 15.59 24.34
N GLY A 77 9.23 14.91 23.47
CA GLY A 77 10.53 14.35 23.81
C GLY A 77 10.50 13.06 24.65
N LYS A 78 9.32 12.65 25.15
CA LYS A 78 9.20 11.44 25.96
C LYS A 78 9.23 10.19 25.06
N PRO A 79 10.17 9.24 25.28
CA PRO A 79 10.22 8.01 24.53
C PRO A 79 9.03 7.09 24.88
N VAL A 80 8.42 6.51 23.84
CA VAL A 80 7.37 5.50 23.94
C VAL A 80 7.95 4.21 23.38
N VAL A 81 8.04 3.18 24.22
CA VAL A 81 8.43 1.82 23.77
C VAL A 81 7.30 1.26 22.91
N VAL A 82 7.67 0.73 21.77
CA VAL A 82 6.76 0.21 20.74
C VAL A 82 7.14 -1.22 20.35
N GLU A 83 6.20 -1.93 19.73
CA GLU A 83 6.47 -3.23 19.14
C GLU A 83 7.41 -3.12 17.93
N VAL A 84 8.11 -4.20 17.64
CA VAL A 84 9.11 -4.26 16.55
C VAL A 84 8.49 -3.83 15.23
N GLU A 85 7.30 -4.31 14.92
CA GLU A 85 6.60 -4.00 13.67
C GLU A 85 6.23 -2.52 13.54
N SER A 86 5.92 -1.87 14.64
CA SER A 86 5.67 -0.43 14.66
C SER A 86 6.95 0.36 14.35
N ALA A 87 8.08 -0.06 14.94
CA ALA A 87 9.38 0.54 14.68
C ALA A 87 9.82 0.31 13.23
N GLU A 88 9.68 -0.91 12.71
CA GLU A 88 10.01 -1.27 11.31
C GLU A 88 9.19 -0.46 10.30
N CYS A 89 7.87 -0.35 10.52
CA CYS A 89 6.99 0.43 9.65
C CYS A 89 7.37 1.92 9.66
N LEU A 90 7.70 2.49 10.82
CA LEU A 90 8.16 3.87 10.94
C LEU A 90 9.55 4.08 10.30
N GLN A 91 10.46 3.11 10.39
CA GLN A 91 11.73 3.15 9.69
C GLN A 91 11.54 3.06 8.16
N ALA A 92 10.60 2.21 7.69
CA ALA A 92 10.24 2.16 6.27
C ALA A 92 9.66 3.50 5.80
N ALA A 93 8.81 4.13 6.61
CA ALA A 93 8.29 5.47 6.34
C ALA A 93 9.40 6.53 6.25
N ARG A 94 10.40 6.47 7.14
CA ARG A 94 11.58 7.37 7.09
C ARG A 94 12.38 7.18 5.81
N ARG A 95 12.68 5.93 5.43
CA ARG A 95 13.37 5.64 4.16
C ARG A 95 12.62 6.19 2.95
N MET A 96 11.28 6.07 2.95
CA MET A 96 10.47 6.63 1.86
C MET A 96 10.46 8.17 1.88
N TRP A 97 10.39 8.79 3.06
CA TRP A 97 10.51 10.23 3.22
C TRP A 97 11.83 10.76 2.63
N GLU A 98 12.94 10.13 2.98
CA GLU A 98 14.28 10.48 2.46
C GLU A 98 14.38 10.28 0.94
N ARG A 99 13.92 9.11 0.43
CA ARG A 99 13.97 8.77 -1.01
C ARG A 99 13.11 9.68 -1.87
N THR A 100 12.04 10.24 -1.31
CA THR A 100 11.07 11.07 -2.04
C THR A 100 11.22 12.56 -1.75
N ASP A 101 12.31 12.95 -1.09
CA ASP A 101 12.59 14.34 -0.71
C ASP A 101 11.38 14.98 0.01
N GLY A 102 10.81 14.23 0.96
CA GLY A 102 9.68 14.65 1.77
C GLY A 102 8.32 14.64 1.07
N ALA A 103 8.21 14.21 -0.18
CA ALA A 103 6.91 14.11 -0.86
C ALA A 103 6.01 13.03 -0.24
N PHE A 104 6.58 11.97 0.32
CA PHE A 104 5.91 11.05 1.23
C PHE A 104 6.28 11.38 2.67
N ASP A 105 5.28 11.59 3.54
CA ASP A 105 5.52 11.90 4.94
C ASP A 105 4.34 11.47 5.82
N VAL A 106 4.58 10.51 6.71
CA VAL A 106 3.56 10.03 7.67
C VAL A 106 3.30 11.01 8.82
N THR A 107 4.05 12.10 8.90
CA THR A 107 3.86 13.14 9.91
C THR A 107 3.01 14.31 9.42
N ALA A 108 2.65 14.33 8.13
CA ALA A 108 1.85 15.39 7.55
C ALA A 108 0.43 15.53 8.16
N GLY A 109 -0.03 14.49 8.80
CA GLY A 109 -1.33 14.40 9.45
C GLY A 109 -2.47 14.59 8.49
N SER A 110 -3.16 13.52 8.07
CA SER A 110 -4.41 13.67 7.34
C SER A 110 -5.44 14.39 8.21
N PRO A 111 -6.11 15.44 7.72
CA PRO A 111 -7.26 15.97 8.44
C PRO A 111 -8.28 14.85 8.62
N PRO A 112 -8.96 14.74 9.78
CA PRO A 112 -9.96 13.71 10.02
C PRO A 112 -11.06 13.80 8.95
N ARG A 113 -11.50 12.64 8.44
CA ARG A 113 -12.70 12.56 7.61
C ARG A 113 -13.89 13.07 8.44
N GLY A 114 -14.44 14.23 8.05
CA GLY A 114 -15.60 14.82 8.72
C GLY A 114 -15.30 15.33 10.12
N SER A 115 -15.23 16.65 10.28
CA SER A 115 -15.06 17.44 11.52
C SER A 115 -13.75 17.23 12.30
N PRO A 116 -13.10 18.29 12.77
CA PRO A 116 -11.95 18.18 13.62
C PRO A 116 -12.33 17.39 14.90
N PRO A 117 -11.42 16.56 15.46
CA PRO A 117 -11.66 15.95 16.75
C PRO A 117 -12.05 17.02 17.77
N ARG A 118 -13.11 16.79 18.53
CA ARG A 118 -13.51 17.71 19.61
C ARG A 118 -12.30 17.97 20.51
N GLY A 119 -11.85 19.21 20.58
CA GLY A 119 -10.72 19.64 21.42
C GLY A 119 -9.40 19.87 20.69
N SER A 120 -9.31 19.67 19.36
CA SER A 120 -8.14 20.13 18.60
C SER A 120 -8.23 21.65 18.45
N PRO A 121 -7.19 22.44 18.80
CA PRO A 121 -7.18 23.86 18.51
C PRO A 121 -7.26 24.04 16.98
N PRO A 122 -8.03 25.04 16.51
CA PRO A 122 -8.02 25.38 15.10
C PRO A 122 -6.58 25.74 14.71
N ARG A 123 -6.06 25.12 13.63
CA ARG A 123 -4.77 25.54 13.08
C ARG A 123 -4.87 27.03 12.76
N GLY A 124 -4.05 27.85 13.40
CA GLY A 124 -3.99 29.29 13.11
C GLY A 124 -3.69 29.49 11.62
N ARG A 125 -4.34 30.45 11.00
CA ARG A 125 -4.00 30.89 9.62
C ARG A 125 -2.54 31.33 9.63
N GLY A 126 -1.62 30.52 9.05
CA GLY A 126 -0.20 30.87 8.90
C GLY A 126 0.79 29.96 9.61
N GLU A 127 0.38 28.99 10.45
CA GLU A 127 1.31 28.00 10.99
C GLU A 127 1.67 26.99 9.87
N LYS A 128 2.96 26.97 9.49
CA LYS A 128 3.51 25.92 8.64
C LYS A 128 3.21 24.58 9.29
N ALA A 129 2.70 23.63 8.52
CA ALA A 129 2.51 22.27 9.01
C ALA A 129 3.83 21.78 9.60
N ALA A 130 3.79 21.30 10.85
CA ALA A 130 4.96 20.75 11.52
C ALA A 130 5.25 19.32 11.01
N ALA A 131 5.31 19.14 9.67
CA ALA A 131 5.61 17.87 9.03
C ALA A 131 7.12 17.66 8.93
N GLY A 132 7.54 16.42 8.91
CA GLY A 132 8.92 16.01 8.70
C GLY A 132 9.33 14.84 9.60
N MET A 133 9.74 13.74 8.98
CA MET A 133 10.23 12.55 9.70
C MET A 133 11.48 12.84 10.55
N ASN A 134 12.22 13.92 10.29
CA ASN A 134 13.30 14.42 11.13
C ASN A 134 12.85 14.97 12.50
N ARG A 135 11.54 15.15 12.69
CA ARG A 135 10.92 15.57 13.96
C ARG A 135 10.41 14.39 14.80
N ILE A 136 10.78 13.19 14.41
CA ILE A 136 10.57 11.96 15.16
C ILE A 136 11.91 11.29 15.38
N ALA A 137 12.27 11.02 16.63
CA ALA A 137 13.38 10.15 16.96
C ALA A 137 12.87 8.70 17.00
N ILE A 138 13.55 7.81 16.30
CA ILE A 138 13.33 6.35 16.34
C ILE A 138 14.64 5.76 16.84
N ASP A 139 14.59 5.12 17.98
CA ASP A 139 15.71 4.41 18.59
C ASP A 139 15.46 2.89 18.41
N ALA A 140 16.28 2.27 17.57
CA ALA A 140 16.17 0.86 17.25
C ALA A 140 16.70 -0.04 18.39
N ASP A 141 17.63 0.44 19.21
CA ASP A 141 18.22 -0.35 20.28
C ASP A 141 17.26 -0.49 21.47
N THR A 142 16.50 0.57 21.76
CA THR A 142 15.50 0.59 22.83
C THR A 142 14.08 0.37 22.34
N MET A 143 13.89 0.16 21.03
CA MET A 143 12.57 0.07 20.39
C MET A 143 11.65 1.20 20.83
N SER A 144 12.15 2.43 20.84
CA SER A 144 11.37 3.57 21.30
C SER A 144 11.26 4.68 20.26
N VAL A 145 10.17 5.44 20.34
CA VAL A 145 9.85 6.54 19.43
C VAL A 145 9.46 7.77 20.23
N SER A 146 10.04 8.91 19.89
CA SER A 146 9.73 10.20 20.53
C SER A 146 9.35 11.23 19.48
N ARG A 147 8.35 12.07 19.79
CA ARG A 147 8.04 13.26 18.99
C ARG A 147 8.92 14.42 19.48
N LEU A 148 9.58 15.09 18.54
CA LEU A 148 10.44 16.24 18.82
C LEU A 148 9.75 17.59 18.59
N ASP A 149 8.50 17.57 18.10
CA ASP A 149 7.68 18.76 17.82
C ASP A 149 6.22 18.49 18.18
N ALA A 150 5.58 19.43 18.86
CA ALA A 150 4.22 19.29 19.38
C ALA A 150 3.16 19.22 18.25
N GLY A 151 3.46 19.84 17.09
CA GLY A 151 2.57 19.82 15.92
C GLY A 151 2.60 18.53 15.12
N VAL A 152 3.57 17.64 15.37
CA VAL A 152 3.70 16.38 14.66
C VAL A 152 2.67 15.36 15.13
N ARG A 153 2.00 14.72 14.19
CA ARG A 153 1.12 13.58 14.40
C ARG A 153 1.40 12.52 13.34
N ILE A 154 1.62 11.30 13.77
CA ILE A 154 1.87 10.16 12.89
C ILE A 154 0.54 9.60 12.37
N ASP A 155 0.49 9.40 11.06
CA ASP A 155 -0.60 8.71 10.37
C ASP A 155 -0.02 7.76 9.30
N LEU A 156 -0.14 6.45 9.52
CA LEU A 156 0.39 5.41 8.64
C LEU A 156 -0.56 5.03 7.50
N GLY A 157 -1.62 5.80 7.24
CA GLY A 157 -2.64 5.48 6.23
C GLY A 157 -2.11 5.29 4.81
N GLY A 158 -0.95 5.88 4.46
CA GLY A 158 -0.32 5.74 3.14
C GLY A 158 0.77 4.65 3.05
N ILE A 159 0.98 3.84 4.09
CA ILE A 159 2.01 2.79 4.12
C ILE A 159 1.57 1.53 4.89
N GLY A 160 0.67 1.69 5.86
CA GLY A 160 0.34 0.63 6.80
C GLY A 160 -0.36 -0.56 6.16
N LYS A 161 -1.16 -0.36 5.10
CA LYS A 161 -1.78 -1.47 4.36
C LYS A 161 -0.73 -2.28 3.60
N GLY A 162 0.22 -1.59 2.95
CA GLY A 162 1.34 -2.23 2.28
C GLY A 162 2.16 -3.06 3.25
N TYR A 163 2.51 -2.49 4.41
CA TYR A 163 3.25 -3.20 5.44
C TYR A 163 2.51 -4.46 5.95
N ALA A 164 1.22 -4.35 6.19
CA ALA A 164 0.42 -5.49 6.61
C ALA A 164 0.34 -6.60 5.54
N LEU A 165 0.28 -6.24 4.25
CA LEU A 165 0.33 -7.22 3.16
C LEU A 165 1.68 -7.93 3.06
N ASP A 166 2.79 -7.22 3.28
CA ASP A 166 4.12 -7.83 3.26
C ASP A 166 4.27 -8.82 4.43
N ARG A 167 3.87 -8.44 5.66
CA ARG A 167 3.89 -9.36 6.81
C ARG A 167 2.99 -10.58 6.61
N ALA A 168 1.79 -10.39 6.04
CA ALA A 168 0.90 -11.49 5.68
C ALA A 168 1.53 -12.41 4.61
N ALA A 169 2.23 -11.85 3.63
CA ALA A 169 2.91 -12.61 2.60
C ALA A 169 4.08 -13.43 3.16
N ASP A 170 4.85 -12.87 4.10
CA ASP A 170 5.92 -13.57 4.80
C ASP A 170 5.35 -14.79 5.57
N LEU A 171 4.27 -14.57 6.33
CA LEU A 171 3.60 -15.64 7.06
C LEU A 171 3.05 -16.74 6.13
N LEU A 172 2.45 -16.36 4.99
CA LEU A 172 2.04 -17.35 3.98
C LEU A 172 3.23 -18.17 3.46
N GLY A 173 4.40 -17.54 3.30
CA GLY A 173 5.65 -18.21 2.94
C GLY A 173 6.09 -19.25 3.97
N GLU A 174 5.97 -18.95 5.27
CA GLU A 174 6.22 -19.88 6.39
C GLU A 174 5.25 -21.08 6.37
N TRP A 175 4.00 -20.86 5.97
CA TRP A 175 3.01 -21.92 5.74
C TRP A 175 3.23 -22.71 4.45
N GLY A 176 4.32 -22.45 3.71
CA GLY A 176 4.68 -23.14 2.47
C GLY A 176 3.87 -22.72 1.25
N VAL A 177 3.13 -21.62 1.32
CA VAL A 177 2.40 -21.07 0.17
C VAL A 177 3.39 -20.49 -0.84
N ARG A 178 3.32 -20.95 -2.09
CA ARG A 178 4.22 -20.53 -3.19
C ARG A 178 3.53 -19.68 -4.24
N ASN A 179 2.20 -19.69 -4.29
CA ASN A 179 1.43 -18.94 -5.27
C ASN A 179 0.20 -18.35 -4.60
N ALA A 180 0.22 -17.03 -4.41
CA ALA A 180 -0.90 -16.29 -3.81
C ALA A 180 -0.98 -14.86 -4.35
N LEU A 181 -2.18 -14.29 -4.27
CA LEU A 181 -2.44 -12.89 -4.51
C LEU A 181 -3.19 -12.33 -3.30
N LEU A 182 -2.63 -11.30 -2.68
CA LEU A 182 -3.20 -10.63 -1.53
C LEU A 182 -3.65 -9.23 -1.93
N HIS A 183 -4.88 -8.87 -1.60
CA HIS A 183 -5.42 -7.53 -1.78
C HIS A 183 -5.61 -6.83 -0.44
N GLY A 184 -5.12 -5.60 -0.32
CA GLY A 184 -5.41 -4.67 0.78
C GLY A 184 -6.35 -3.58 0.30
N GLY A 185 -7.65 -3.86 0.31
CA GLY A 185 -8.67 -3.01 -0.31
C GLY A 185 -8.58 -3.02 -1.83
N THR A 186 -8.98 -1.90 -2.45
CA THR A 186 -8.96 -1.74 -3.90
C THR A 186 -7.67 -1.13 -4.43
N SER A 187 -6.73 -0.78 -3.54
CA SER A 187 -5.57 0.04 -3.91
C SER A 187 -4.25 -0.71 -3.91
N THR A 188 -4.06 -1.71 -3.06
CA THR A 188 -2.75 -2.31 -2.84
C THR A 188 -2.82 -3.82 -2.98
N VAL A 189 -1.85 -4.40 -3.71
CA VAL A 189 -1.80 -5.82 -4.05
C VAL A 189 -0.37 -6.35 -3.82
N ARG A 190 -0.27 -7.55 -3.24
CA ARG A 190 0.98 -8.31 -3.11
C ARG A 190 0.84 -9.64 -3.84
N ALA A 191 1.73 -9.92 -4.78
CA ALA A 191 1.77 -11.19 -5.52
C ALA A 191 2.94 -12.06 -5.04
N ILE A 192 2.65 -13.33 -4.77
CA ILE A 192 3.62 -14.39 -4.50
C ILE A 192 3.54 -15.36 -5.68
N GLY A 193 4.68 -15.65 -6.32
CA GLY A 193 4.74 -16.57 -7.45
C GLY A 193 3.82 -16.15 -8.59
N HIS A 194 3.06 -17.09 -9.12
CA HIS A 194 2.21 -16.91 -10.28
C HIS A 194 0.88 -17.68 -10.19
N ARG A 195 -0.13 -17.25 -10.94
CA ARG A 195 -1.36 -18.02 -11.11
C ARG A 195 -1.07 -19.26 -11.97
N PRO A 196 -1.56 -20.45 -11.60
CA PRO A 196 -1.38 -21.65 -12.42
C PRO A 196 -1.81 -21.43 -13.87
N GLY A 197 -0.94 -21.81 -14.81
CA GLY A 197 -1.16 -21.62 -16.25
C GLY A 197 -0.98 -20.19 -16.76
N ARG A 198 -0.41 -19.30 -15.96
CA ARG A 198 -0.09 -17.91 -16.32
C ARG A 198 1.31 -17.55 -15.83
N ASP A 199 1.92 -16.51 -16.45
CA ASP A 199 3.26 -16.03 -16.08
C ASP A 199 3.28 -15.21 -14.78
N GLY A 200 2.12 -14.86 -14.24
CA GLY A 200 1.97 -14.06 -13.03
C GLY A 200 0.50 -13.91 -12.64
N TRP A 201 0.24 -12.95 -11.77
CA TRP A 201 -1.08 -12.51 -11.36
C TRP A 201 -1.41 -11.20 -12.06
N GLN A 202 -2.60 -11.10 -12.66
CA GLN A 202 -3.05 -9.85 -13.28
C GLN A 202 -3.61 -8.91 -12.22
N ALA A 203 -3.19 -7.65 -12.29
CA ALA A 203 -3.80 -6.54 -11.55
C ALA A 203 -4.19 -5.42 -12.52
N ASP A 204 -5.40 -4.89 -12.35
CA ASP A 204 -5.93 -3.85 -13.22
C ASP A 204 -5.58 -2.46 -12.69
N LEU A 205 -5.16 -1.57 -13.58
CA LEU A 205 -5.14 -0.14 -13.33
C LEU A 205 -6.56 0.38 -13.48
N ARG A 206 -7.23 0.67 -12.36
CA ARG A 206 -8.61 1.15 -12.38
C ARG A 206 -8.67 2.67 -12.39
N SER A 207 -9.61 3.19 -13.17
CA SER A 207 -9.96 4.60 -13.14
C SER A 207 -10.36 4.99 -11.70
N PRO A 208 -9.81 6.07 -11.14
CA PRO A 208 -10.25 6.57 -9.86
C PRO A 208 -11.56 7.38 -9.96
N SER A 209 -12.29 7.27 -11.04
CA SER A 209 -13.66 7.80 -11.20
C SER A 209 -14.69 6.75 -10.77
N ASP A 210 -15.94 7.18 -10.62
CA ASP A 210 -17.04 6.32 -10.12
C ASP A 210 -17.31 5.09 -11.00
N ASP A 211 -16.90 5.15 -12.29
CA ASP A 211 -17.07 4.05 -13.25
C ASP A 211 -16.10 2.88 -13.02
N GLN A 212 -15.04 3.05 -12.23
CA GLN A 212 -14.03 2.03 -11.96
C GLN A 212 -13.49 1.33 -13.24
N ALA A 213 -13.57 2.02 -14.38
CA ALA A 213 -13.17 1.46 -15.67
C ALA A 213 -11.70 1.02 -15.65
N ALA A 214 -11.38 -0.10 -16.29
CA ALA A 214 -10.01 -0.53 -16.47
C ALA A 214 -9.29 0.42 -17.46
N LEU A 215 -8.18 0.99 -17.01
CA LEU A 215 -7.30 1.85 -17.82
C LEU A 215 -6.14 1.06 -18.42
N GLY A 216 -5.92 -0.16 -17.96
CA GLY A 216 -4.86 -1.06 -18.34
C GLY A 216 -4.67 -2.16 -17.32
N ALA A 217 -3.75 -3.06 -17.57
CA ALA A 217 -3.42 -4.15 -16.65
C ALA A 217 -1.91 -4.37 -16.56
N VAL A 218 -1.47 -4.90 -15.44
CA VAL A 218 -0.09 -5.31 -15.19
C VAL A 218 -0.05 -6.78 -14.79
N MET A 219 1.04 -7.46 -15.12
CA MET A 219 1.29 -8.82 -14.69
C MET A 219 2.32 -8.81 -13.56
N LEU A 220 1.94 -9.33 -12.41
CA LEU A 220 2.74 -9.34 -11.18
C LEU A 220 3.29 -10.73 -10.91
N ARG A 221 4.56 -10.81 -10.56
CA ARG A 221 5.21 -12.02 -10.07
C ARG A 221 6.24 -11.64 -9.02
N ASP A 222 6.08 -12.14 -7.79
CA ASP A 222 6.95 -11.85 -6.65
C ASP A 222 7.21 -10.35 -6.44
N CYS A 223 6.16 -9.55 -6.64
CA CYS A 223 6.20 -8.10 -6.50
C CYS A 223 4.84 -7.55 -6.07
N SER A 224 4.77 -6.26 -5.85
CA SER A 224 3.59 -5.56 -5.37
C SER A 224 3.18 -4.45 -6.32
N PHE A 225 1.90 -4.13 -6.27
CA PHE A 225 1.28 -3.05 -7.03
C PHE A 225 0.39 -2.23 -6.11
N SER A 226 0.46 -0.92 -6.23
CA SER A 226 -0.46 -0.03 -5.52
C SER A 226 -0.93 1.11 -6.42
N GLY A 227 -2.06 1.72 -6.05
CA GLY A 227 -2.63 2.88 -6.72
C GLY A 227 -3.15 3.92 -5.73
N SER A 228 -2.89 5.19 -5.99
CA SER A 228 -3.41 6.35 -5.26
C SER A 228 -3.96 7.41 -6.21
N SER A 229 -4.91 8.21 -5.74
CA SER A 229 -5.48 9.28 -6.57
C SER A 229 -5.94 10.48 -5.75
N THR A 230 -5.78 11.65 -6.34
CA THR A 230 -6.34 12.91 -5.83
C THR A 230 -7.72 13.24 -6.45
N ALA A 231 -8.20 12.42 -7.40
CA ALA A 231 -9.44 12.70 -8.15
C ALA A 231 -10.70 12.56 -7.30
N LEU A 232 -10.74 11.60 -6.37
CA LEU A 232 -11.89 11.34 -5.50
C LEU A 232 -11.69 11.87 -4.08
N SER A 233 -10.46 12.24 -3.70
CA SER A 233 -10.17 12.67 -2.35
C SER A 233 -9.21 13.86 -2.33
N ARG A 234 -9.67 14.97 -1.75
CA ARG A 234 -8.82 16.13 -1.43
C ARG A 234 -7.94 15.87 -0.18
N HIS A 235 -7.63 14.61 0.13
CA HIS A 235 -6.95 14.24 1.36
C HIS A 235 -5.43 14.22 1.23
N ILE A 236 -4.90 14.18 -0.01
CA ILE A 236 -3.46 14.23 -0.22
C ILE A 236 -3.02 15.69 -0.13
N ILE A 237 -2.16 15.94 0.85
CA ILE A 237 -1.53 17.23 1.09
C ILE A 237 -0.06 17.08 0.76
N ASP A 238 0.53 18.07 0.10
CA ASP A 238 2.00 18.14 0.01
C ASP A 238 2.57 18.44 1.40
N PRO A 239 3.29 17.50 2.02
CA PRO A 239 3.82 17.66 3.38
C PRO A 239 4.77 18.85 3.52
N ARG A 240 5.47 19.20 2.44
CA ARG A 240 6.50 20.24 2.39
C ARG A 240 5.91 21.65 2.41
N THR A 241 4.71 21.78 1.83
CA THR A 241 4.03 23.07 1.72
C THR A 241 2.78 23.20 2.60
N GLY A 242 2.24 22.06 3.06
CA GLY A 242 0.98 21.98 3.79
C GLY A 242 -0.26 22.27 2.93
N LYS A 243 -0.10 22.36 1.61
CA LYS A 243 -1.20 22.66 0.67
C LYS A 243 -1.80 21.38 0.10
N PRO A 244 -3.11 21.33 -0.17
CA PRO A 244 -3.70 20.25 -0.93
C PRO A 244 -3.04 20.12 -2.31
N VAL A 245 -2.85 18.90 -2.77
CA VAL A 245 -2.40 18.60 -4.13
C VAL A 245 -3.56 18.81 -5.10
N ASP A 246 -3.25 19.24 -6.31
CA ASP A 246 -4.26 19.46 -7.36
C ASP A 246 -5.06 18.19 -7.65
N ALA A 247 -6.38 18.37 -7.82
CA ALA A 247 -7.27 17.29 -8.21
C ALA A 247 -6.99 16.82 -9.65
N GLY A 248 -7.22 15.51 -9.90
CA GLY A 248 -7.10 14.95 -11.25
C GLY A 248 -5.77 14.25 -11.54
N ARG A 249 -4.98 13.94 -10.51
CA ARG A 249 -3.80 13.08 -10.63
C ARG A 249 -4.09 11.70 -10.04
N ALA A 250 -3.56 10.66 -10.69
CA ALA A 250 -3.50 9.30 -10.18
C ALA A 250 -2.09 8.75 -10.38
N ALA A 251 -1.66 7.85 -9.52
CA ALA A 251 -0.39 7.19 -9.64
C ALA A 251 -0.53 5.71 -9.30
N TRP A 252 0.12 4.86 -10.07
CA TRP A 252 0.24 3.44 -9.78
C TRP A 252 1.71 3.07 -9.78
N ALA A 253 2.12 2.21 -8.87
CA ALA A 253 3.51 1.80 -8.74
C ALA A 253 3.64 0.29 -8.60
N ILE A 254 4.67 -0.28 -9.21
CA ILE A 254 5.14 -1.63 -8.99
C ILE A 254 6.47 -1.55 -8.25
N ALA A 255 6.56 -2.27 -7.14
CA ALA A 255 7.74 -2.34 -6.30
C ALA A 255 7.96 -3.79 -5.82
N PRO A 256 9.16 -4.13 -5.33
CA PRO A 256 9.43 -5.47 -4.78
C PRO A 256 8.50 -5.83 -3.61
N ASP A 257 8.07 -4.85 -2.82
CA ASP A 257 7.24 -5.02 -1.63
C ASP A 257 6.04 -4.04 -1.64
N ALA A 258 4.99 -4.37 -0.89
CA ALA A 258 3.75 -3.60 -0.85
C ALA A 258 3.90 -2.32 -0.01
N THR A 259 4.76 -2.34 0.98
CA THR A 259 5.13 -1.17 1.80
C THR A 259 5.66 -0.05 0.93
N THR A 260 6.63 -0.37 0.06
CA THR A 260 7.21 0.58 -0.90
C THR A 260 6.18 1.02 -1.94
N ALA A 261 5.39 0.08 -2.50
CA ALA A 261 4.38 0.42 -3.51
C ALA A 261 3.32 1.39 -2.96
N ASP A 262 2.78 1.13 -1.76
CA ASP A 262 1.72 1.95 -1.13
C ASP A 262 2.24 3.38 -0.85
N ALA A 263 3.42 3.50 -0.23
CA ALA A 263 4.04 4.78 0.05
C ALA A 263 4.41 5.57 -1.23
N LEU A 264 4.95 4.89 -2.23
CA LEU A 264 5.39 5.52 -3.46
C LEU A 264 4.24 6.15 -4.25
N THR A 265 3.08 5.50 -4.33
CA THR A 265 1.92 6.07 -5.04
C THR A 265 1.42 7.35 -4.40
N THR A 266 1.50 7.47 -3.08
CA THR A 266 1.19 8.71 -2.36
C THR A 266 2.19 9.81 -2.70
N ALA A 267 3.50 9.50 -2.69
CA ALA A 267 4.54 10.45 -3.08
C ALA A 267 4.39 10.93 -4.52
N LEU A 268 4.13 10.01 -5.46
CA LEU A 268 3.95 10.33 -6.89
C LEU A 268 2.73 11.22 -7.16
N CYS A 269 1.71 11.17 -6.31
CA CYS A 269 0.60 12.11 -6.37
C CYS A 269 1.02 13.52 -5.94
N VAL A 270 2.04 13.66 -5.10
CA VAL A 270 2.55 14.93 -4.56
C VAL A 270 3.63 15.55 -5.47
N MET A 271 4.53 14.75 -5.99
CA MET A 271 5.66 15.18 -6.81
C MET A 271 5.23 15.92 -8.08
N ASP A 272 5.96 16.96 -8.47
CA ASP A 272 5.85 17.55 -9.80
C ASP A 272 6.53 16.68 -10.88
N ASP A 273 6.40 17.08 -12.15
CA ASP A 273 6.88 16.27 -13.27
C ASP A 273 8.41 16.17 -13.32
N ASP A 274 9.13 17.20 -12.87
CA ASP A 274 10.60 17.17 -12.83
C ASP A 274 11.11 16.36 -11.64
N GLU A 275 10.42 16.39 -10.52
CA GLU A 275 10.67 15.50 -9.37
C GLU A 275 10.46 14.04 -9.75
N ILE A 276 9.36 13.72 -10.46
CA ILE A 276 9.08 12.37 -10.96
C ILE A 276 10.21 11.88 -11.88
N LYS A 277 10.69 12.72 -12.82
CA LYS A 277 11.80 12.36 -13.73
C LYS A 277 13.09 12.12 -12.96
N ARG A 278 13.43 12.99 -12.00
CA ARG A 278 14.63 12.81 -11.14
C ARG A 278 14.52 11.53 -10.32
N PHE A 279 13.36 11.28 -9.71
CA PHE A 279 13.09 10.07 -8.93
C PHE A 279 13.22 8.81 -9.78
N ALA A 280 12.65 8.80 -10.98
CA ALA A 280 12.75 7.68 -11.93
C ALA A 280 14.20 7.37 -12.30
N LYS A 281 14.99 8.40 -12.60
CA LYS A 281 16.41 8.26 -12.92
C LYS A 281 17.22 7.67 -11.77
N ALA A 282 16.91 8.06 -10.54
CA ALA A 282 17.56 7.55 -9.33
C ALA A 282 17.10 6.13 -8.95
N ASN A 283 15.93 5.69 -9.45
CA ASN A 283 15.32 4.41 -9.10
C ASN A 283 14.94 3.57 -10.35
N PRO A 284 15.90 3.16 -11.19
CA PRO A 284 15.63 2.55 -12.51
C PRO A 284 14.96 1.17 -12.44
N LYS A 285 14.92 0.53 -11.27
CA LYS A 285 14.26 -0.76 -11.05
C LYS A 285 12.78 -0.63 -10.69
N LEU A 286 12.31 0.57 -10.35
CA LEU A 286 10.91 0.83 -10.08
C LEU A 286 10.16 1.12 -11.37
N SER A 287 8.90 0.72 -11.40
CA SER A 287 7.98 1.01 -12.49
C SER A 287 6.74 1.68 -11.95
N PHE A 288 6.27 2.72 -12.61
CA PHE A 288 5.07 3.42 -12.21
C PHE A 288 4.37 4.06 -13.40
N VAL A 289 3.10 4.34 -13.21
CA VAL A 289 2.24 4.99 -14.20
C VAL A 289 1.65 6.24 -13.55
N ILE A 290 1.76 7.36 -14.25
CA ILE A 290 1.14 8.61 -13.85
C ILE A 290 -0.08 8.84 -14.73
N GLY A 291 -1.24 9.01 -14.10
CA GLY A 291 -2.49 9.39 -14.75
C GLY A 291 -2.79 10.87 -14.52
N ARG A 292 -3.13 11.57 -15.59
CA ARG A 292 -3.62 12.97 -15.53
C ARG A 292 -4.98 13.07 -16.20
N ARG A 293 -5.92 13.73 -15.55
CA ARG A 293 -7.24 13.97 -16.12
C ARG A 293 -7.21 15.23 -17.00
N VAL A 294 -7.32 15.03 -18.31
CA VAL A 294 -7.29 16.10 -19.32
C VAL A 294 -8.60 16.06 -20.09
N GLN A 295 -9.38 17.15 -20.08
CA GLN A 295 -10.69 17.23 -20.74
C GLN A 295 -11.62 16.05 -20.43
N GLY A 296 -11.67 15.64 -19.15
CA GLY A 296 -12.51 14.55 -18.67
C GLY A 296 -11.97 13.13 -18.92
N ARG A 297 -10.89 12.97 -19.67
CA ARG A 297 -10.26 11.65 -19.97
C ARG A 297 -8.94 11.47 -19.23
N TRP A 298 -8.62 10.23 -18.88
CA TRP A 298 -7.32 9.88 -18.31
C TRP A 298 -6.27 9.73 -19.41
N ARG A 299 -5.14 10.42 -19.25
CA ARG A 299 -3.92 10.21 -20.02
C ARG A 299 -2.91 9.54 -19.11
N LEU A 300 -2.35 8.40 -19.56
CA LEU A 300 -1.40 7.60 -18.80
C LEU A 300 0.00 7.78 -19.38
N GLU A 301 0.97 7.94 -18.49
CA GLU A 301 2.39 7.95 -18.81
C GLU A 301 3.08 6.86 -17.98
N ALA A 302 3.59 5.84 -18.65
CA ALA A 302 4.32 4.74 -18.03
C ALA A 302 5.81 5.07 -17.97
N ILE A 303 6.41 4.86 -16.81
CA ILE A 303 7.82 5.16 -16.54
C ILE A 303 8.46 3.92 -15.89
N GLY A 304 9.63 3.53 -16.38
CA GLY A 304 10.37 2.36 -15.90
C GLY A 304 10.30 1.15 -16.83
N PRO A 305 10.85 -0.01 -16.43
CA PRO A 305 10.81 -1.23 -17.23
C PRO A 305 9.36 -1.62 -17.52
N LYS A 306 9.07 -2.07 -18.76
CA LYS A 306 7.72 -2.31 -19.33
C LYS A 306 6.71 -2.88 -18.33
N VAL A 307 5.67 -2.13 -18.04
CA VAL A 307 4.70 -2.43 -17.00
C VAL A 307 3.29 -2.67 -17.55
N LEU A 308 2.94 -2.02 -18.65
CA LEU A 308 1.59 -2.09 -19.22
C LEU A 308 1.53 -3.19 -20.29
N ARG A 309 0.58 -4.11 -20.16
CA ARG A 309 0.04 -4.83 -21.31
C ARG A 309 -1.09 -3.97 -21.90
N GLU A 310 -0.94 -3.53 -23.13
CA GLU A 310 -2.07 -2.95 -23.87
C GLU A 310 -3.16 -4.02 -24.02
N GLU A 311 -4.42 -3.66 -23.74
CA GLU A 311 -5.56 -4.50 -24.09
C GLU A 311 -5.56 -4.69 -25.62
N GLY A 312 -5.14 -5.85 -26.09
CA GLY A 312 -5.18 -6.17 -27.53
C GLY A 312 -4.16 -7.19 -28.02
N SER A 313 -3.11 -7.53 -27.29
CA SER A 313 -2.19 -8.61 -27.69
C SER A 313 -2.64 -9.94 -27.06
N ARG A 314 -3.54 -10.62 -27.79
CA ARG A 314 -3.86 -12.05 -27.57
C ARG A 314 -2.74 -12.94 -28.08
#